data_0a8408c1b19af9dff22c171170131c48
#
_entry.id   0a8408c1b19af9dff22c171170131c48
#
_cell.length_a   1.000
_cell.length_b   1.000
_cell.length_c   1.000
_cell.angle_alpha   90.00
_cell.angle_beta   90.00
_cell.angle_gamma   90.00
#
_symmetry.space_group_name_H-M   'P 1'
#
loop_
_entity.id
_entity.type
_entity.pdbx_description
1 polymer ?
#
loop_
_entity_poly.entity_id
_entity_poly.type
_entity_poly.pdbx_seq_one_letter_code
_entity_poly.pdbx_strand_id
1 'polypeptide(L)'
;AAEKAAPNRKTEPKRGESLNEQQLAAVHAQQPCVAVVAGPGTGKTKTLVARIVWLIGQQGVRPEEITAVTFTNQAAAEMRQRLCKQLGGKRAAARLTIGTFHAICLGLLGNVKLVSRGEALELAADALQAVQQKISPAKLLQAVSRVKNGASAEQAGISPELYEAYQNRLNQLGALDFDDLLAQALKLDVTGRRCFTHLLVDEFQDINDTQYELVRAWNRAGRTLFVIGDPDQAIYGFRGASSRCFARLRADVPGLQQICLQVNYRSTPQILQAALPVIEQNP
;
A
#
# COMPACT_ATOMS: atom_id res chain seq x y z
N ALA A 1 10.04 -58.81 -19.93
CA ALA A 1 10.21 -57.53 -20.57
C ALA A 1 10.01 -56.45 -19.50
N ALA A 2 11.08 -55.87 -19.00
CA ALA A 2 11.07 -54.80 -18.00
C ALA A 2 11.05 -53.44 -18.72
N GLU A 3 10.00 -52.69 -18.54
CA GLU A 3 9.83 -51.34 -19.09
C GLU A 3 10.63 -50.34 -18.23
N LYS A 4 11.70 -49.78 -18.84
CA LYS A 4 12.53 -48.76 -18.22
C LYS A 4 11.76 -47.44 -18.18
N ALA A 5 11.36 -46.98 -16.99
CA ALA A 5 10.89 -45.65 -16.76
C ALA A 5 12.01 -44.61 -17.07
N ALA A 6 11.74 -43.69 -17.96
CA ALA A 6 12.62 -42.57 -18.31
C ALA A 6 12.78 -41.60 -17.15
N PRO A 7 13.96 -41.02 -16.89
CA PRO A 7 14.15 -40.06 -15.80
C PRO A 7 13.42 -38.76 -16.08
N ASN A 8 12.62 -38.35 -15.13
CA ASN A 8 11.90 -37.10 -15.08
C ASN A 8 12.94 -35.94 -15.13
N ARG A 9 13.10 -35.29 -16.28
CA ARG A 9 13.93 -34.10 -16.45
C ARG A 9 13.25 -32.97 -15.68
N LYS A 10 13.73 -32.70 -14.47
CA LYS A 10 13.52 -31.41 -13.80
C LYS A 10 14.10 -30.34 -14.71
N THR A 11 13.26 -29.57 -15.37
CA THR A 11 13.68 -28.39 -16.13
C THR A 11 14.28 -27.42 -15.13
N GLU A 12 15.57 -27.09 -15.28
CA GLU A 12 16.21 -26.03 -14.52
C GLU A 12 15.42 -24.71 -14.77
N PRO A 13 15.08 -23.97 -13.73
CA PRO A 13 14.36 -22.72 -13.90
C PRO A 13 15.24 -21.73 -14.68
N LYS A 14 14.67 -21.10 -15.70
CA LYS A 14 15.36 -20.06 -16.48
C LYS A 14 15.90 -18.97 -15.56
N ARG A 15 17.11 -18.47 -15.82
CA ARG A 15 17.72 -17.32 -15.10
C ARG A 15 16.69 -16.19 -15.00
N GLY A 16 16.26 -15.85 -13.76
CA GLY A 16 15.22 -14.83 -13.47
C GLY A 16 13.88 -15.38 -12.95
N GLU A 17 13.62 -16.69 -13.04
CA GLU A 17 12.38 -17.31 -12.49
C GLU A 17 12.52 -17.73 -11.02
N SER A 18 13.70 -18.07 -10.54
CA SER A 18 13.96 -18.39 -9.13
C SER A 18 14.12 -17.15 -8.27
N LEU A 19 13.74 -17.25 -7.01
CA LEU A 19 14.03 -16.24 -5.99
C LEU A 19 15.50 -16.39 -5.55
N ASN A 20 16.17 -15.25 -5.27
CA ASN A 20 17.50 -15.28 -4.65
C ASN A 20 17.38 -15.51 -3.13
N GLU A 21 18.52 -15.69 -2.44
CA GLU A 21 18.57 -15.98 -1.01
C GLU A 21 17.89 -14.89 -0.16
N GLN A 22 18.08 -13.60 -0.47
CA GLN A 22 17.44 -12.50 0.24
C GLN A 22 15.93 -12.48 0.04
N GLN A 23 15.46 -12.71 -1.18
CA GLN A 23 14.05 -12.85 -1.50
C GLN A 23 13.45 -14.07 -0.80
N LEU A 24 14.15 -15.21 -0.77
CA LEU A 24 13.73 -16.43 -0.07
C LEU A 24 13.65 -16.17 1.45
N ALA A 25 14.64 -15.48 2.02
CA ALA A 25 14.62 -15.09 3.44
C ALA A 25 13.39 -14.23 3.76
N ALA A 26 13.03 -13.27 2.90
CA ALA A 26 11.83 -12.45 3.07
C ALA A 26 10.54 -13.28 2.92
N VAL A 27 10.47 -14.17 1.94
CA VAL A 27 9.31 -15.04 1.71
C VAL A 27 9.08 -15.99 2.89
N HIS A 28 10.14 -16.53 3.48
CA HIS A 28 10.05 -17.54 4.54
C HIS A 28 10.16 -16.96 5.96
N ALA A 29 10.26 -15.65 6.12
CA ALA A 29 10.37 -15.01 7.44
C ALA A 29 9.20 -15.43 8.35
N GLN A 30 9.52 -15.84 9.58
CA GLN A 30 8.55 -16.35 10.56
C GLN A 30 8.09 -15.29 11.57
N GLN A 31 8.76 -14.14 11.61
CA GLN A 31 8.40 -13.08 12.55
C GLN A 31 7.01 -12.51 12.26
N PRO A 32 6.25 -12.14 13.30
CA PRO A 32 4.92 -11.56 13.14
C PRO A 32 4.94 -10.25 12.33
N CYS A 33 6.04 -9.50 12.40
CA CYS A 33 6.18 -8.26 11.65
C CYS A 33 7.50 -8.24 10.89
N VAL A 34 7.43 -8.07 9.56
CA VAL A 34 8.57 -8.09 8.63
C VAL A 34 8.54 -6.84 7.77
N ALA A 35 9.64 -6.11 7.75
CA ALA A 35 9.86 -4.97 6.85
C ALA A 35 10.94 -5.32 5.83
N VAL A 36 10.61 -5.26 4.55
CA VAL A 36 11.54 -5.51 3.45
C VAL A 36 11.91 -4.19 2.80
N VAL A 37 13.17 -3.79 2.97
CA VAL A 37 13.75 -2.63 2.28
C VAL A 37 14.32 -3.13 0.96
N ALA A 38 13.84 -2.60 -0.14
CA ALA A 38 14.09 -3.19 -1.45
C ALA A 38 14.23 -2.08 -2.51
N GLY A 39 15.44 -1.81 -2.94
CA GLY A 39 15.76 -0.81 -3.96
C GLY A 39 15.06 -1.07 -5.31
N PRO A 40 15.25 -0.17 -6.29
CA PRO A 40 14.65 -0.29 -7.61
C PRO A 40 15.11 -1.60 -8.28
N GLY A 41 14.18 -2.29 -8.96
CA GLY A 41 14.53 -3.48 -9.74
C GLY A 41 14.90 -4.72 -8.94
N THR A 42 14.79 -4.74 -7.61
CA THR A 42 15.13 -5.89 -6.74
C THR A 42 14.04 -6.95 -6.68
N GLY A 43 12.91 -6.75 -7.36
CA GLY A 43 11.83 -7.73 -7.42
C GLY A 43 10.83 -7.64 -6.27
N LYS A 44 10.55 -6.44 -5.73
CA LYS A 44 9.55 -6.19 -4.68
C LYS A 44 8.26 -6.98 -4.89
N THR A 45 7.56 -6.72 -5.98
CA THR A 45 6.28 -7.38 -6.29
C THR A 45 6.40 -8.90 -6.45
N LYS A 46 7.53 -9.39 -7.01
CA LYS A 46 7.80 -10.83 -7.13
C LYS A 46 7.91 -11.47 -5.74
N THR A 47 8.64 -10.83 -4.83
CA THR A 47 8.82 -11.29 -3.45
C THR A 47 7.49 -11.31 -2.69
N LEU A 48 6.68 -10.25 -2.83
CA LEU A 48 5.37 -10.14 -2.19
C LEU A 48 4.38 -11.21 -2.69
N VAL A 49 4.32 -11.43 -4.02
CA VAL A 49 3.51 -12.51 -4.62
C VAL A 49 3.98 -13.87 -4.13
N ALA A 50 5.28 -14.12 -4.10
CA ALA A 50 5.85 -15.38 -3.60
C ALA A 50 5.53 -15.62 -2.12
N ARG A 51 5.53 -14.55 -1.28
CA ARG A 51 5.11 -14.61 0.13
C ARG A 51 3.67 -15.07 0.25
N ILE A 52 2.75 -14.51 -0.54
CA ILE A 52 1.33 -14.91 -0.53
C ILE A 52 1.18 -16.39 -0.94
N VAL A 53 1.86 -16.80 -2.00
CA VAL A 53 1.83 -18.20 -2.47
C VAL A 53 2.37 -19.14 -1.40
N TRP A 54 3.44 -18.77 -0.71
CA TRP A 54 4.02 -19.55 0.38
C TRP A 54 3.06 -19.65 1.58
N LEU A 55 2.42 -18.55 1.98
CA LEU A 55 1.42 -18.55 3.06
C LEU A 55 0.28 -19.53 2.74
N ILE A 56 -0.22 -19.54 1.51
CA ILE A 56 -1.31 -20.43 1.11
C ILE A 56 -0.83 -21.87 0.97
N GLY A 57 0.26 -22.09 0.22
CA GLY A 57 0.70 -23.42 -0.18
C GLY A 57 1.47 -24.18 0.88
N GLN A 58 2.26 -23.49 1.73
CA GLN A 58 3.13 -24.12 2.71
C GLN A 58 2.65 -23.90 4.15
N GLN A 59 2.03 -22.77 4.44
CA GLN A 59 1.53 -22.47 5.78
C GLN A 59 0.03 -22.80 5.96
N GLY A 60 -0.65 -23.24 4.89
CA GLY A 60 -2.06 -23.61 4.93
C GLY A 60 -3.01 -22.44 5.22
N VAL A 61 -2.55 -21.19 5.01
CA VAL A 61 -3.37 -19.98 5.21
C VAL A 61 -4.45 -19.92 4.14
N ARG A 62 -5.68 -19.67 4.55
CA ARG A 62 -6.79 -19.55 3.61
C ARG A 62 -6.71 -18.21 2.88
N PRO A 63 -6.99 -18.16 1.56
CA PRO A 63 -6.90 -16.92 0.78
C PRO A 63 -7.70 -15.76 1.37
N GLU A 64 -8.87 -15.99 1.95
CA GLU A 64 -9.71 -14.97 2.59
C GLU A 64 -9.14 -14.40 3.91
N GLU A 65 -8.07 -14.95 4.41
CA GLU A 65 -7.34 -14.45 5.58
C GLU A 65 -6.22 -13.47 5.21
N ILE A 66 -6.03 -13.23 3.90
CA ILE A 66 -4.93 -12.42 3.38
C ILE A 66 -5.45 -11.14 2.74
N THR A 67 -4.94 -10.01 3.19
CA THR A 67 -5.09 -8.71 2.53
C THR A 67 -3.75 -8.24 1.99
N ALA A 68 -3.72 -7.89 0.70
CA ALA A 68 -2.58 -7.25 0.05
C ALA A 68 -2.96 -5.84 -0.42
N VAL A 69 -2.30 -4.85 0.14
CA VAL A 69 -2.51 -3.44 -0.18
C VAL A 69 -1.48 -2.99 -1.21
N THR A 70 -1.93 -2.30 -2.24
CA THR A 70 -1.07 -1.71 -3.28
C THR A 70 -1.36 -0.23 -3.43
N PHE A 71 -0.44 0.51 -4.05
CA PHE A 71 -0.60 1.95 -4.22
C PHE A 71 -1.55 2.32 -5.38
N THR A 72 -1.64 1.49 -6.42
CA THR A 72 -2.48 1.75 -7.60
C THR A 72 -3.38 0.56 -7.94
N ASN A 73 -4.52 0.86 -8.58
CA ASN A 73 -5.42 -0.18 -9.09
C ASN A 73 -4.75 -1.07 -10.16
N GLN A 74 -3.83 -0.50 -10.94
CA GLN A 74 -3.05 -1.26 -11.92
C GLN A 74 -2.14 -2.27 -11.21
N ALA A 75 -1.41 -1.87 -10.17
CA ALA A 75 -0.56 -2.79 -9.40
C ALA A 75 -1.40 -3.90 -8.73
N ALA A 76 -2.60 -3.56 -8.21
CA ALA A 76 -3.53 -4.56 -7.68
C ALA A 76 -3.97 -5.57 -8.75
N ALA A 77 -4.29 -5.11 -9.96
CA ALA A 77 -4.67 -5.97 -11.08
C ALA A 77 -3.51 -6.88 -11.52
N GLU A 78 -2.30 -6.35 -11.65
CA GLU A 78 -1.10 -7.13 -11.97
C GLU A 78 -0.79 -8.18 -10.92
N MET A 79 -0.86 -7.82 -9.64
CA MET A 79 -0.65 -8.75 -8.52
C MET A 79 -1.67 -9.88 -8.58
N ARG A 80 -2.95 -9.56 -8.79
CA ARG A 80 -4.04 -10.55 -8.93
C ARG A 80 -3.79 -11.49 -10.11
N GLN A 81 -3.34 -10.96 -11.26
CA GLN A 81 -3.01 -11.78 -12.44
C GLN A 81 -1.86 -12.75 -12.15
N ARG A 82 -0.79 -12.29 -11.48
CA ARG A 82 0.36 -13.13 -11.10
C ARG A 82 -0.06 -14.23 -10.14
N LEU A 83 -0.87 -13.89 -9.14
CA LEU A 83 -1.41 -14.87 -8.17
C LEU A 83 -2.35 -15.89 -8.84
N CYS A 84 -3.19 -15.47 -9.79
CA CYS A 84 -4.01 -16.41 -10.58
C CYS A 84 -3.15 -17.48 -11.27
N LYS A 85 -2.01 -17.08 -11.85
CA LYS A 85 -1.09 -18.01 -12.52
C LYS A 85 -0.42 -18.98 -11.54
N GLN A 86 -0.01 -18.50 -10.37
CA GLN A 86 0.76 -19.30 -9.40
C GLN A 86 -0.13 -20.17 -8.50
N LEU A 87 -1.37 -19.76 -8.23
CA LEU A 87 -2.33 -20.52 -7.40
C LEU A 87 -3.21 -21.48 -8.21
N GLY A 88 -2.91 -21.68 -9.49
CA GLY A 88 -3.63 -22.64 -10.33
C GLY A 88 -5.04 -22.20 -10.77
N GLY A 89 -5.37 -20.90 -10.70
CA GLY A 89 -6.62 -20.39 -11.24
C GLY A 89 -7.22 -19.16 -10.56
N LYS A 90 -8.28 -18.63 -11.19
CA LYS A 90 -8.95 -17.41 -10.73
C LYS A 90 -9.67 -17.56 -9.39
N ARG A 91 -10.16 -18.78 -9.07
CA ARG A 91 -11.01 -19.02 -7.89
C ARG A 91 -10.27 -18.77 -6.57
N ALA A 92 -9.00 -19.23 -6.46
CA ALA A 92 -8.19 -18.99 -5.26
C ALA A 92 -7.81 -17.51 -5.13
N ALA A 93 -7.38 -16.88 -6.22
CA ALA A 93 -7.01 -15.47 -6.22
C ALA A 93 -8.20 -14.53 -5.99
N ALA A 94 -9.43 -14.92 -6.36
CA ALA A 94 -10.64 -14.13 -6.14
C ALA A 94 -11.05 -14.04 -4.65
N ARG A 95 -10.58 -14.97 -3.81
CA ARG A 95 -10.88 -14.97 -2.37
C ARG A 95 -9.91 -14.09 -1.55
N LEU A 96 -8.79 -13.67 -2.16
CA LEU A 96 -7.86 -12.72 -1.56
C LEU A 96 -8.46 -11.30 -1.59
N THR A 97 -8.26 -10.54 -0.53
CA THR A 97 -8.50 -9.10 -0.55
C THR A 97 -7.26 -8.41 -1.13
N ILE A 98 -7.35 -7.91 -2.37
CA ILE A 98 -6.25 -7.19 -3.02
C ILE A 98 -6.80 -5.85 -3.52
N GLY A 99 -6.17 -4.74 -3.18
CA GLY A 99 -6.63 -3.43 -3.62
C GLY A 99 -5.80 -2.28 -3.08
N THR A 100 -6.20 -1.07 -3.44
CA THR A 100 -5.68 0.15 -2.81
C THR A 100 -6.35 0.37 -1.46
N PHE A 101 -5.75 1.20 -0.59
CA PHE A 101 -6.38 1.60 0.67
C PHE A 101 -7.83 2.06 0.45
N HIS A 102 -8.06 2.94 -0.52
CA HIS A 102 -9.38 3.47 -0.83
C HIS A 102 -10.37 2.36 -1.25
N ALA A 103 -9.95 1.44 -2.12
CA ALA A 103 -10.82 0.34 -2.56
C ALA A 103 -11.21 -0.59 -1.40
N ILE A 104 -10.26 -0.89 -0.50
CA ILE A 104 -10.52 -1.71 0.69
C ILE A 104 -11.42 -0.96 1.67
N CYS A 105 -11.14 0.32 1.95
CA CYS A 105 -11.98 1.16 2.82
C CYS A 105 -13.41 1.29 2.30
N LEU A 106 -13.58 1.48 0.99
CA LEU A 106 -14.89 1.51 0.36
C LEU A 106 -15.64 0.19 0.56
N GLY A 107 -14.96 -0.94 0.39
CA GLY A 107 -15.52 -2.26 0.65
C GLY A 107 -15.91 -2.49 2.11
N LEU A 108 -15.17 -1.89 3.07
CA LEU A 108 -15.47 -1.98 4.50
C LEU A 108 -16.67 -1.14 4.91
N LEU A 109 -16.79 0.08 4.37
CA LEU A 109 -17.87 1.03 4.66
C LEU A 109 -19.16 0.69 3.92
N GLY A 110 -19.07 -0.02 2.79
CA GLY A 110 -20.22 -0.43 1.99
C GLY A 110 -20.80 0.71 1.16
N ASN A 111 -22.10 0.97 1.29
CA ASN A 111 -22.80 1.93 0.46
C ASN A 111 -22.60 3.37 0.96
N VAL A 112 -21.49 4.01 0.59
CA VAL A 112 -21.18 5.41 0.84
C VAL A 112 -21.17 6.20 -0.46
N LYS A 113 -21.66 7.44 -0.45
CA LYS A 113 -21.59 8.35 -1.58
C LYS A 113 -20.22 9.02 -1.60
N LEU A 114 -19.44 8.75 -2.63
CA LEU A 114 -18.14 9.42 -2.87
C LEU A 114 -18.32 10.49 -3.93
N VAL A 115 -17.78 11.69 -3.68
CA VAL A 115 -17.68 12.72 -4.70
C VAL A 115 -16.56 12.40 -5.67
N SER A 116 -16.82 12.60 -6.95
CA SER A 116 -15.80 12.58 -7.99
C SER A 116 -14.87 13.80 -7.84
N ARG A 117 -13.73 13.77 -8.55
CA ARG A 117 -12.82 14.92 -8.58
C ARG A 117 -13.48 16.18 -9.14
N GLY A 118 -14.38 16.06 -10.13
CA GLY A 118 -15.12 17.16 -10.70
C GLY A 118 -16.06 17.78 -9.66
N GLU A 119 -16.90 16.98 -9.03
CA GLU A 119 -17.80 17.42 -7.97
C GLU A 119 -17.03 18.04 -6.79
N ALA A 120 -15.91 17.48 -6.37
CA ALA A 120 -15.09 18.07 -5.32
C ALA A 120 -14.53 19.46 -5.71
N LEU A 121 -14.16 19.67 -6.97
CA LEU A 121 -13.73 20.99 -7.46
C LEU A 121 -14.89 22.01 -7.47
N GLU A 122 -16.09 21.60 -7.84
CA GLU A 122 -17.30 22.44 -7.77
C GLU A 122 -17.61 22.83 -6.32
N LEU A 123 -17.63 21.88 -5.40
CA LEU A 123 -17.83 22.14 -3.96
C LEU A 123 -16.75 23.06 -3.38
N ALA A 124 -15.50 22.91 -3.83
CA ALA A 124 -14.42 23.79 -3.43
C ALA A 124 -14.63 25.23 -3.98
N ALA A 125 -15.12 25.38 -5.21
CA ALA A 125 -15.45 26.69 -5.77
C ALA A 125 -16.59 27.37 -5.00
N ASP A 126 -17.63 26.64 -4.65
CA ASP A 126 -18.74 27.12 -3.83
C ASP A 126 -18.28 27.56 -2.43
N ALA A 127 -17.39 26.79 -1.80
CA ALA A 127 -16.82 27.15 -0.51
C ALA A 127 -15.97 28.44 -0.58
N LEU A 128 -15.16 28.58 -1.63
CA LEU A 128 -14.36 29.78 -1.88
C LEU A 128 -15.23 31.02 -2.09
N GLN A 129 -16.33 30.89 -2.82
CA GLN A 129 -17.28 31.96 -3.02
C GLN A 129 -17.97 32.37 -1.71
N ALA A 130 -18.37 31.42 -0.88
CA ALA A 130 -19.03 31.66 0.39
C ALA A 130 -18.14 32.44 1.38
N VAL A 131 -16.83 32.16 1.39
CA VAL A 131 -15.84 32.79 2.29
C VAL A 131 -15.09 33.95 1.61
N GLN A 132 -15.40 34.26 0.33
CA GLN A 132 -14.78 35.31 -0.47
C GLN A 132 -13.24 35.19 -0.59
N GLN A 133 -12.72 33.97 -0.61
CA GLN A 133 -11.28 33.69 -0.75
C GLN A 133 -10.87 33.54 -2.22
N LYS A 134 -9.69 34.12 -2.58
CA LYS A 134 -9.18 34.14 -3.96
C LYS A 134 -8.04 33.15 -4.20
N ILE A 135 -8.28 31.86 -3.92
CA ILE A 135 -7.37 30.79 -4.34
C ILE A 135 -8.10 29.86 -5.32
N SER A 136 -7.35 29.05 -6.08
CA SER A 136 -8.01 28.11 -7.00
C SER A 136 -8.64 26.94 -6.23
N PRO A 137 -9.77 26.36 -6.72
CA PRO A 137 -10.40 25.18 -6.12
C PRO A 137 -9.43 24.02 -5.95
N ALA A 138 -8.51 23.82 -6.92
CA ALA A 138 -7.49 22.77 -6.84
C ALA A 138 -6.50 22.99 -5.67
N LYS A 139 -6.12 24.25 -5.40
CA LYS A 139 -5.28 24.59 -4.23
C LYS A 139 -6.03 24.38 -2.92
N LEU A 140 -7.34 24.73 -2.89
CA LEU A 140 -8.17 24.45 -1.72
C LEU A 140 -8.25 22.94 -1.43
N LEU A 141 -8.50 22.10 -2.44
CA LEU A 141 -8.53 20.65 -2.25
C LEU A 141 -7.20 20.09 -1.74
N GLN A 142 -6.07 20.61 -2.21
CA GLN A 142 -4.75 20.22 -1.68
C GLN A 142 -4.59 20.61 -0.21
N ALA A 143 -5.03 21.81 0.18
CA ALA A 143 -4.97 22.27 1.55
C ALA A 143 -5.91 21.45 2.45
N VAL A 144 -7.15 21.19 2.00
CA VAL A 144 -8.13 20.34 2.71
C VAL A 144 -7.55 18.94 2.94
N SER A 145 -6.94 18.34 1.93
CA SER A 145 -6.30 17.03 2.06
C SER A 145 -5.19 17.05 3.13
N ARG A 146 -4.37 18.11 3.18
CA ARG A 146 -3.34 18.27 4.22
C ARG A 146 -3.95 18.37 5.62
N VAL A 147 -5.04 19.13 5.78
CA VAL A 147 -5.76 19.23 7.06
C VAL A 147 -6.31 17.87 7.48
N LYS A 148 -6.98 17.14 6.59
CA LYS A 148 -7.52 15.80 6.86
C LYS A 148 -6.43 14.75 7.18
N ASN A 149 -5.21 15.00 6.74
CA ASN A 149 -4.04 14.19 7.05
C ASN A 149 -3.19 14.74 8.21
N GLY A 150 -3.76 15.62 9.06
CA GLY A 150 -3.18 15.99 10.36
C GLY A 150 -2.51 17.36 10.43
N ALA A 151 -2.46 18.15 9.36
CA ALA A 151 -1.98 19.53 9.41
C ALA A 151 -3.05 20.45 10.01
N SER A 152 -2.65 21.57 10.66
CA SER A 152 -3.63 22.63 10.97
C SER A 152 -4.05 23.37 9.69
N ALA A 153 -5.19 24.05 9.73
CA ALA A 153 -5.67 24.85 8.59
C ALA A 153 -4.63 25.91 8.20
N GLU A 154 -4.02 26.58 9.18
CA GLU A 154 -2.99 27.59 8.98
C GLU A 154 -1.72 27.00 8.35
N GLN A 155 -1.28 25.82 8.79
CA GLN A 155 -0.14 25.09 8.19
C GLN A 155 -0.46 24.65 6.76
N ALA A 156 -1.72 24.37 6.45
CA ALA A 156 -2.18 24.06 5.12
C ALA A 156 -2.33 25.32 4.23
N GLY A 157 -2.30 26.53 4.81
CA GLY A 157 -2.40 27.80 4.10
C GLY A 157 -3.83 28.23 3.81
N ILE A 158 -4.80 27.80 4.60
CA ILE A 158 -6.23 28.18 4.53
C ILE A 158 -6.75 28.57 5.90
N SER A 159 -7.86 29.31 5.92
CA SER A 159 -8.53 29.60 7.19
C SER A 159 -9.40 28.43 7.66
N PRO A 160 -9.62 28.27 8.98
CA PRO A 160 -10.53 27.27 9.51
C PRO A 160 -11.94 27.37 8.92
N GLU A 161 -12.45 28.58 8.72
CA GLU A 161 -13.79 28.82 8.16
C GLU A 161 -13.91 28.30 6.73
N LEU A 162 -12.83 28.40 5.93
CA LEU A 162 -12.82 27.89 4.56
C LEU A 162 -12.83 26.35 4.54
N TYR A 163 -12.08 25.71 5.44
CA TYR A 163 -12.13 24.27 5.62
C TYR A 163 -13.54 23.81 6.01
N GLU A 164 -14.15 24.46 6.99
CA GLU A 164 -15.52 24.17 7.46
C GLU A 164 -16.56 24.39 6.35
N ALA A 165 -16.43 25.46 5.56
CA ALA A 165 -17.31 25.72 4.42
C ALA A 165 -17.31 24.56 3.42
N TYR A 166 -16.11 24.03 3.06
CA TYR A 166 -16.00 22.86 2.19
C TYR A 166 -16.61 21.60 2.84
N GLN A 167 -16.29 21.33 4.10
CA GLN A 167 -16.80 20.17 4.82
C GLN A 167 -18.33 20.20 4.97
N ASN A 168 -18.90 21.38 5.21
CA ASN A 168 -20.35 21.56 5.28
C ASN A 168 -21.05 21.25 3.95
N ARG A 169 -20.42 21.56 2.79
CA ARG A 169 -20.96 21.18 1.48
C ARG A 169 -21.00 19.66 1.29
N LEU A 170 -19.93 18.96 1.68
CA LEU A 170 -19.91 17.48 1.66
C LEU A 170 -21.00 16.90 2.56
N ASN A 171 -21.13 17.42 3.77
CA ASN A 171 -22.15 16.97 4.75
C ASN A 171 -23.58 17.18 4.24
N GLN A 172 -23.87 18.33 3.61
CA GLN A 172 -25.18 18.61 3.00
C GLN A 172 -25.57 17.62 1.90
N LEU A 173 -24.58 17.10 1.16
CA LEU A 173 -24.77 16.08 0.14
C LEU A 173 -24.83 14.65 0.71
N GLY A 174 -24.55 14.47 2.00
CA GLY A 174 -24.35 13.14 2.61
C GLY A 174 -23.23 12.38 1.92
N ALA A 175 -22.19 13.08 1.48
CA ALA A 175 -21.11 12.50 0.66
C ALA A 175 -19.75 12.65 1.35
N LEU A 176 -18.81 11.82 0.92
CA LEU A 176 -17.43 11.82 1.40
C LEU A 176 -16.49 12.15 0.23
N ASP A 177 -15.38 12.81 0.51
CA ASP A 177 -14.24 12.78 -0.38
C ASP A 177 -13.31 11.59 -0.06
N PHE A 178 -12.20 11.47 -0.81
CA PHE A 178 -11.27 10.34 -0.65
C PHE A 178 -10.56 10.33 0.72
N ASP A 179 -10.26 11.50 1.29
CA ASP A 179 -9.63 11.57 2.61
C ASP A 179 -10.63 11.22 3.72
N ASP A 180 -11.90 11.68 3.61
CA ASP A 180 -12.97 11.30 4.53
C ASP A 180 -13.23 9.80 4.53
N LEU A 181 -13.15 9.15 3.36
CA LEU A 181 -13.31 7.71 3.23
C LEU A 181 -12.31 6.95 4.11
N LEU A 182 -11.04 7.34 4.07
CA LEU A 182 -10.00 6.72 4.90
C LEU A 182 -10.22 7.02 6.38
N ALA A 183 -10.52 8.27 6.72
CA ALA A 183 -10.77 8.70 8.09
C ALA A 183 -12.00 8.00 8.72
N GLN A 184 -13.05 7.76 7.94
CA GLN A 184 -14.22 7.02 8.43
C GLN A 184 -13.92 5.52 8.56
N ALA A 185 -13.19 4.93 7.62
CA ALA A 185 -12.79 3.55 7.71
C ALA A 185 -11.89 3.28 8.94
N LEU A 186 -11.06 4.25 9.34
CA LEU A 186 -10.22 4.16 10.54
C LEU A 186 -11.06 4.09 11.84
N LYS A 187 -12.28 4.64 11.85
CA LYS A 187 -13.19 4.56 13.01
C LYS A 187 -13.90 3.22 13.13
N LEU A 188 -13.83 2.36 12.10
CA LEU A 188 -14.46 1.06 12.15
C LEU A 188 -13.67 0.11 13.07
N ASP A 189 -14.37 -0.62 13.91
CA ASP A 189 -13.78 -1.77 14.56
C ASP A 189 -13.69 -2.93 13.57
N VAL A 190 -12.48 -3.24 13.17
CA VAL A 190 -12.16 -4.37 12.28
C VAL A 190 -11.55 -5.54 13.03
N THR A 191 -11.52 -5.49 14.37
CA THR A 191 -10.99 -6.54 15.24
C THR A 191 -11.74 -7.85 14.96
N GLY A 192 -11.00 -8.91 14.67
CA GLY A 192 -11.57 -10.21 14.34
C GLY A 192 -12.06 -10.40 12.90
N ARG A 193 -11.95 -9.41 12.04
CA ARG A 193 -12.18 -9.61 10.59
C ARG A 193 -11.07 -10.47 10.00
N ARG A 194 -11.44 -11.65 9.50
CA ARG A 194 -10.49 -12.67 8.99
C ARG A 194 -9.58 -12.15 7.88
N CYS A 195 -10.07 -11.24 7.04
CA CYS A 195 -9.29 -10.71 5.92
C CYS A 195 -7.99 -10.00 6.36
N PHE A 196 -7.91 -9.52 7.59
CA PHE A 196 -6.72 -8.87 8.14
C PHE A 196 -5.84 -9.78 9.00
N THR A 197 -6.02 -11.11 8.94
CA THR A 197 -5.15 -12.06 9.64
C THR A 197 -3.70 -11.97 9.16
N HIS A 198 -3.52 -11.83 7.85
CA HIS A 198 -2.22 -11.63 7.21
C HIS A 198 -2.29 -10.38 6.33
N LEU A 199 -1.63 -9.31 6.75
CA LEU A 199 -1.62 -8.04 6.05
C LEU A 199 -0.28 -7.83 5.34
N LEU A 200 -0.33 -7.58 4.03
CA LEU A 200 0.83 -7.27 3.20
C LEU A 200 0.64 -5.88 2.58
N VAL A 201 1.68 -5.04 2.61
CA VAL A 201 1.63 -3.67 2.08
C VAL A 201 2.79 -3.46 1.13
N ASP A 202 2.47 -3.17 -0.14
CA ASP A 202 3.43 -2.79 -1.19
C ASP A 202 3.66 -1.28 -1.18
N GLU A 203 4.82 -0.84 -1.67
CA GLU A 203 5.25 0.56 -1.75
C GLU A 203 5.04 1.33 -0.43
N PHE A 204 5.49 0.72 0.67
CA PHE A 204 5.23 1.22 2.03
C PHE A 204 5.80 2.62 2.29
N GLN A 205 6.80 3.08 1.52
CA GLN A 205 7.34 4.43 1.60
C GLN A 205 6.37 5.52 1.15
N ASP A 206 5.32 5.18 0.39
CA ASP A 206 4.41 6.15 -0.22
C ASP A 206 3.13 6.39 0.59
N ILE A 207 2.98 5.70 1.74
CA ILE A 207 1.80 5.85 2.59
C ILE A 207 1.85 7.16 3.39
N ASN A 208 0.67 7.77 3.59
CA ASN A 208 0.49 8.91 4.49
C ASN A 208 0.16 8.47 5.92
N ASP A 209 0.06 9.43 6.85
CA ASP A 209 -0.19 9.14 8.25
C ASP A 209 -1.53 8.42 8.48
N THR A 210 -2.61 8.81 7.79
CA THR A 210 -3.91 8.13 7.88
C THR A 210 -3.83 6.68 7.40
N GLN A 211 -3.12 6.42 6.31
CA GLN A 211 -2.89 5.07 5.80
C GLN A 211 -2.01 4.24 6.74
N TYR A 212 -1.01 4.86 7.36
CA TYR A 212 -0.21 4.21 8.38
C TYR A 212 -1.08 3.77 9.58
N GLU A 213 -1.95 4.65 10.07
CA GLU A 213 -2.89 4.30 11.16
C GLU A 213 -3.87 3.20 10.74
N LEU A 214 -4.33 3.18 9.48
CA LEU A 214 -5.13 2.07 8.95
C LEU A 214 -4.37 0.74 8.98
N VAL A 215 -3.09 0.72 8.57
CA VAL A 215 -2.24 -0.49 8.66
C VAL A 215 -2.17 -0.97 10.11
N ARG A 216 -1.96 -0.05 11.06
CA ARG A 216 -1.91 -0.36 12.50
C ARG A 216 -3.24 -0.91 13.01
N ALA A 217 -4.35 -0.26 12.65
CA ALA A 217 -5.69 -0.68 13.06
C ALA A 217 -6.05 -2.05 12.48
N TRP A 218 -5.78 -2.29 11.20
CA TRP A 218 -6.07 -3.56 10.53
C TRP A 218 -5.22 -4.71 11.05
N ASN A 219 -3.97 -4.45 11.43
CA ASN A 219 -3.07 -5.46 11.98
C ASN A 219 -3.22 -5.69 13.49
N ARG A 220 -4.05 -4.92 14.21
CA ARG A 220 -4.15 -4.99 15.69
C ARG A 220 -4.43 -6.40 16.23
N ALA A 221 -5.28 -7.17 15.56
CA ALA A 221 -5.59 -8.56 15.89
C ALA A 221 -5.08 -9.54 14.81
N GLY A 222 -4.21 -9.06 13.90
CA GLY A 222 -3.60 -9.87 12.85
C GLY A 222 -2.49 -10.78 13.38
N ARG A 223 -2.16 -11.79 12.60
CA ARG A 223 -1.02 -12.68 12.87
C ARG A 223 0.28 -12.17 12.31
N THR A 224 0.22 -11.60 11.09
CA THR A 224 1.44 -11.10 10.44
C THR A 224 1.20 -9.80 9.71
N LEU A 225 2.19 -8.91 9.81
CA LEU A 225 2.35 -7.72 8.98
C LEU A 225 3.62 -7.88 8.14
N PHE A 226 3.49 -7.78 6.84
CA PHE A 226 4.61 -7.78 5.89
C PHE A 226 4.57 -6.51 5.06
N VAL A 227 5.54 -5.63 5.24
CA VAL A 227 5.65 -4.41 4.45
C VAL A 227 6.87 -4.48 3.54
N ILE A 228 6.75 -3.96 2.33
CA ILE A 228 7.85 -3.89 1.37
C ILE A 228 7.85 -2.53 0.67
N GLY A 229 9.02 -1.95 0.49
CA GLY A 229 9.16 -0.66 -0.16
C GLY A 229 10.62 -0.21 -0.26
N ASP A 230 10.79 0.98 -0.78
CA ASP A 230 12.09 1.62 -0.98
C ASP A 230 12.06 3.03 -0.38
N PRO A 231 12.66 3.26 0.79
CA PRO A 231 12.69 4.57 1.41
C PRO A 231 13.28 5.66 0.52
N ASP A 232 14.24 5.31 -0.36
CA ASP A 232 14.90 6.26 -1.26
C ASP A 232 14.02 6.67 -2.45
N GLN A 233 12.91 5.96 -2.70
CA GLN A 233 11.92 6.29 -3.72
C GLN A 233 10.69 7.03 -3.17
N ALA A 234 10.74 7.59 -1.97
CA ALA A 234 9.65 8.34 -1.34
C ALA A 234 9.45 9.70 -2.02
N ILE A 235 8.81 9.74 -3.21
CA ILE A 235 8.60 10.97 -4.00
C ILE A 235 7.23 11.61 -3.79
N TYR A 236 6.33 11.01 -3.03
CA TYR A 236 4.96 11.49 -2.81
C TYR A 236 4.80 12.34 -1.53
N GLY A 237 5.86 12.94 -1.02
CA GLY A 237 5.81 13.85 0.13
C GLY A 237 4.79 15.00 -0.04
N PHE A 238 4.56 15.47 -1.28
CA PHE A 238 3.54 16.47 -1.61
C PHE A 238 2.09 15.97 -1.43
N ARG A 239 1.88 14.66 -1.30
CA ARG A 239 0.60 14.01 -0.95
C ARG A 239 0.53 13.59 0.52
N GLY A 240 1.46 14.07 1.36
CA GLY A 240 1.54 13.68 2.76
C GLY A 240 2.24 12.34 3.01
N ALA A 241 2.85 11.71 2.00
CA ALA A 241 3.68 10.54 2.22
C ALA A 241 4.87 10.88 3.12
N SER A 242 5.15 10.01 4.07
CA SER A 242 6.23 10.19 5.03
C SER A 242 7.39 9.27 4.70
N SER A 243 8.54 9.83 4.31
CA SER A 243 9.79 9.07 4.17
C SER A 243 10.21 8.35 5.46
N ARG A 244 9.58 8.73 6.58
CA ARG A 244 9.84 8.19 7.91
C ARG A 244 8.98 6.97 8.27
N CYS A 245 8.09 6.49 7.38
CA CYS A 245 7.15 5.40 7.70
C CYS A 245 7.86 4.11 8.15
N PHE A 246 8.99 3.74 7.54
CA PHE A 246 9.81 2.62 7.99
C PHE A 246 10.46 2.85 9.37
N ALA A 247 10.97 4.05 9.63
CA ALA A 247 11.53 4.42 10.93
C ALA A 247 10.45 4.42 12.01
N ARG A 248 9.26 4.96 11.69
CA ARG A 248 8.09 4.93 12.56
C ARG A 248 7.65 3.51 12.86
N LEU A 249 7.56 2.64 11.86
CA LEU A 249 7.19 1.24 12.05
C LEU A 249 8.20 0.52 12.96
N ARG A 250 9.50 0.80 12.80
CA ARG A 250 10.55 0.24 13.67
C ARG A 250 10.40 0.68 15.12
N ALA A 251 10.06 1.95 15.34
CA ALA A 251 9.82 2.48 16.68
C ALA A 251 8.54 1.90 17.32
N ASP A 252 7.49 1.73 16.54
CA ASP A 252 6.18 1.30 17.01
C ASP A 252 6.06 -0.22 17.20
N VAL A 253 6.92 -1.02 16.56
CA VAL A 253 6.85 -2.49 16.58
C VAL A 253 8.16 -3.07 17.10
N PRO A 254 8.26 -3.32 18.42
CA PRO A 254 9.39 -4.04 18.99
C PRO A 254 9.51 -5.45 18.38
N GLY A 255 10.73 -5.83 17.96
CA GLY A 255 10.98 -7.14 17.34
C GLY A 255 10.66 -7.20 15.83
N LEU A 256 10.45 -6.06 15.18
CA LEU A 256 10.37 -5.97 13.72
C LEU A 256 11.61 -6.58 13.07
N GLN A 257 11.41 -7.61 12.23
CA GLN A 257 12.49 -8.15 11.40
C GLN A 257 12.65 -7.29 10.15
N GLN A 258 13.85 -6.74 9.94
CA GLN A 258 14.17 -6.02 8.71
C GLN A 258 15.02 -6.90 7.80
N ILE A 259 14.66 -6.96 6.51
CA ILE A 259 15.37 -7.69 5.45
C ILE A 259 15.63 -6.72 4.30
N CYS A 260 16.86 -6.73 3.76
CA CYS A 260 17.24 -5.87 2.64
C CYS A 260 17.39 -6.70 1.37
N LEU A 261 16.76 -6.26 0.26
CA LEU A 261 16.98 -6.83 -1.07
C LEU A 261 17.96 -5.94 -1.83
N GLN A 262 19.15 -6.47 -2.12
CA GLN A 262 20.26 -5.68 -2.69
C GLN A 262 20.48 -5.92 -4.18
N VAL A 263 20.03 -7.08 -4.71
CA VAL A 263 20.33 -7.46 -6.10
C VAL A 263 19.32 -6.83 -7.05
N ASN A 264 19.79 -5.92 -7.91
CA ASN A 264 18.98 -5.32 -8.98
C ASN A 264 18.95 -6.21 -10.22
N TYR A 265 17.76 -6.49 -10.74
CA TYR A 265 17.52 -7.32 -11.94
C TYR A 265 17.02 -6.51 -13.15
N ARG A 266 16.81 -5.19 -12.98
CA ARG A 266 16.18 -4.32 -13.99
C ARG A 266 17.20 -3.56 -14.80
N SER A 267 18.21 -2.99 -14.15
CA SER A 267 19.15 -2.03 -14.73
C SER A 267 20.56 -2.60 -14.80
N THR A 268 21.34 -2.16 -15.79
CA THR A 268 22.76 -2.52 -15.88
C THR A 268 23.59 -1.80 -14.79
N PRO A 269 24.78 -2.31 -14.43
CA PRO A 269 25.65 -1.68 -13.44
C PRO A 269 25.97 -0.20 -13.77
N GLN A 270 26.12 0.13 -15.06
CA GLN A 270 26.41 1.49 -15.51
C GLN A 270 25.28 2.46 -15.21
N ILE A 271 24.01 2.04 -15.39
CA ILE A 271 22.84 2.85 -15.05
C ILE A 271 22.76 3.06 -13.54
N LEU A 272 23.04 2.01 -12.76
CA LEU A 272 23.04 2.11 -11.29
C LEU A 272 24.13 3.07 -10.79
N GLN A 273 25.35 2.95 -11.33
CA GLN A 273 26.45 3.86 -10.98
C GLN A 273 26.15 5.32 -11.29
N ALA A 274 25.44 5.60 -12.39
CA ALA A 274 25.02 6.96 -12.73
C ALA A 274 23.92 7.51 -11.79
N ALA A 275 23.08 6.64 -11.22
CA ALA A 275 22.00 7.04 -10.32
C ALA A 275 22.44 7.20 -8.86
N LEU A 276 23.46 6.44 -8.40
CA LEU A 276 23.94 6.43 -7.02
C LEU A 276 24.27 7.82 -6.44
N PRO A 277 24.98 8.73 -7.16
CA PRO A 277 25.31 10.06 -6.62
C PRO A 277 24.09 10.91 -6.30
N VAL A 278 22.95 10.66 -6.98
CA VAL A 278 21.69 11.37 -6.70
C VAL A 278 21.08 10.85 -5.39
N ILE A 279 21.14 9.54 -5.15
CA ILE A 279 20.61 8.92 -3.93
C ILE A 279 21.46 9.28 -2.70
N GLU A 280 22.79 9.35 -2.85
CA GLU A 280 23.72 9.73 -1.77
C GLU A 280 23.51 11.16 -1.27
N GLN A 281 22.81 12.01 -2.02
CA GLN A 281 22.43 13.36 -1.59
C GLN A 281 21.14 13.41 -0.78
N ASN A 282 20.41 12.30 -0.66
CA ASN A 282 19.24 12.22 0.21
C ASN A 282 19.68 12.28 1.69
N PRO A 283 19.01 13.11 2.52
CA PRO A 283 19.35 13.24 3.93
C PRO A 283 19.06 11.98 4.75
#